data_43c6aa922e6703a624a75d4e46b6ddcf
#
_entry.id   43c6aa922e6703a624a75d4e46b6ddcf
#
_cell.length_a   1.000
_cell.length_b   1.000
_cell.length_c   1.000
_cell.angle_alpha   90.00
_cell.angle_beta   90.00
_cell.angle_gamma   90.00
#
_symmetry.space_group_name_H-M   'P 1'
#
loop_
_entity.id
_entity.type
_entity.pdbx_description
1 polymer ?
#
loop_
_entity_poly.entity_id
_entity_poly.type
_entity_poly.pdbx_seq_one_letter_code
_entity_poly.pdbx_strand_id
1 'polypeptide(L)'
;MSEEAFIYEAIRTPRGKNKNGALNEVKPVNLVVGLIDELRTRFPDLDENLISDLILGVVSPVGDQGGDIARTAALVAKLPETTGGFQLNRFCASGLEAVNTAAQKVRSGWDDLVLAGGVESMSRVPMGSDGGAWATDPETNYRIGFVPQGIGADLIATIEGFSREDVDRYALRSQEKAAAAWSGGYFAKSVVPVRDQNGLVILDHDEHMRADTTLEGLGKLKTAFDGVGAMGGFDDVALQKYHNVERINHVHTGGNSSGIVDGAALVLVGSEKAGKSQGLTPRARVVATATSGADPVIMLTGPTPATKKVLDRAGLTVDDIDLFELNEAFASVVLKFQKDLNIPDEKLNVNGGAIAMGHPLGATGAMITGTMVDELERRNARRALVTLCIGGGMGVATIIERV
;
A
#
# COMPACT_ATOMS: atom_id res chain seq x y z
N MET A 1 25.94 12.85 -13.38
CA MET A 1 24.67 12.16 -13.76
C MET A 1 24.19 11.48 -12.50
N SER A 2 22.88 11.54 -12.17
CA SER A 2 22.35 10.77 -11.03
C SER A 2 22.44 9.28 -11.34
N GLU A 3 22.77 8.47 -10.34
CA GLU A 3 22.74 7.02 -10.49
C GLU A 3 21.31 6.52 -10.70
N GLU A 4 21.15 5.33 -11.28
CA GLU A 4 19.85 4.68 -11.35
C GLU A 4 19.62 3.80 -10.11
N ALA A 5 18.38 3.72 -9.67
CA ALA A 5 17.97 2.84 -8.56
C ALA A 5 17.20 1.64 -9.11
N PHE A 6 17.68 0.46 -8.79
CA PHE A 6 17.11 -0.81 -9.23
C PHE A 6 16.44 -1.53 -8.06
N ILE A 7 15.36 -2.24 -8.36
CA ILE A 7 14.72 -3.21 -7.48
C ILE A 7 15.29 -4.58 -7.84
N TYR A 8 15.95 -5.22 -6.89
CA TYR A 8 16.55 -6.54 -7.04
C TYR A 8 15.65 -7.64 -6.50
N GLU A 9 14.90 -7.35 -5.43
CA GLU A 9 13.92 -8.27 -4.88
C GLU A 9 12.76 -7.50 -4.25
N ALA A 10 11.55 -8.10 -4.26
CA ALA A 10 10.38 -7.57 -3.59
C ALA A 10 9.52 -8.72 -3.07
N ILE A 11 9.46 -8.85 -1.76
CA ILE A 11 8.77 -9.93 -1.05
C ILE A 11 7.81 -9.39 0.01
N ARG A 12 6.82 -10.19 0.36
CA ARG A 12 5.84 -9.84 1.39
C ARG A 12 5.37 -11.06 2.17
N THR A 13 4.87 -10.84 3.36
CA THR A 13 4.06 -11.84 4.05
C THR A 13 2.70 -11.99 3.36
N PRO A 14 1.98 -13.10 3.55
CA PRO A 14 0.54 -13.09 3.38
C PRO A 14 -0.10 -12.07 4.33
N ARG A 15 -1.33 -11.66 4.03
CA ARG A 15 -2.11 -10.72 4.84
C ARG A 15 -3.04 -11.51 5.78
N GLY A 16 -2.87 -11.31 7.10
CA GLY A 16 -3.70 -11.94 8.13
C GLY A 16 -4.90 -11.08 8.49
N LYS A 17 -6.05 -11.69 8.77
CA LYS A 17 -7.26 -10.97 9.22
C LYS A 17 -7.03 -10.26 10.56
N ASN A 18 -7.66 -9.10 10.73
CA ASN A 18 -7.63 -8.36 11.99
C ASN A 18 -8.27 -9.13 13.17
N LYS A 19 -9.42 -9.76 12.94
CA LYS A 19 -10.14 -10.50 13.99
C LYS A 19 -10.02 -12.00 13.77
N ASN A 20 -9.53 -12.71 14.79
CA ASN A 20 -9.33 -14.16 14.74
C ASN A 20 -8.47 -14.59 13.53
N GLY A 21 -7.54 -13.74 13.09
CA GLY A 21 -6.62 -14.00 12.02
C GLY A 21 -5.39 -14.76 12.51
N ALA A 22 -4.76 -15.50 11.61
CA ALA A 22 -3.60 -16.32 11.95
C ALA A 22 -2.38 -15.49 12.42
N LEU A 23 -2.28 -14.22 12.03
CA LEU A 23 -1.15 -13.36 12.41
C LEU A 23 -1.36 -12.58 13.72
N ASN A 24 -2.52 -12.67 14.38
CA ASN A 24 -2.84 -11.88 15.57
C ASN A 24 -1.84 -12.09 16.74
N GLU A 25 -1.27 -13.29 16.85
CA GLU A 25 -0.27 -13.61 17.88
C GLU A 25 1.17 -13.40 17.40
N VAL A 26 1.38 -13.04 16.13
CA VAL A 26 2.71 -12.77 15.57
C VAL A 26 3.10 -11.33 15.80
N LYS A 27 4.23 -11.10 16.46
CA LYS A 27 4.74 -9.74 16.68
C LYS A 27 5.11 -9.09 15.33
N PRO A 28 4.79 -7.80 15.11
CA PRO A 28 5.11 -7.13 13.84
C PRO A 28 6.61 -7.16 13.51
N VAL A 29 7.49 -7.08 14.50
CA VAL A 29 8.94 -7.22 14.29
C VAL A 29 9.30 -8.57 13.66
N ASN A 30 8.62 -9.67 14.05
CA ASN A 30 8.90 -11.00 13.52
C ASN A 30 8.42 -11.18 12.08
N LEU A 31 7.41 -10.43 11.64
CA LEU A 31 6.99 -10.39 10.23
C LEU A 31 8.12 -9.85 9.35
N VAL A 32 8.79 -8.78 9.79
CA VAL A 32 9.93 -8.18 9.09
C VAL A 32 11.15 -9.11 9.14
N VAL A 33 11.48 -9.66 10.31
CA VAL A 33 12.60 -10.59 10.49
C VAL A 33 12.48 -11.81 9.57
N GLY A 34 11.27 -12.40 9.47
CA GLY A 34 11.03 -13.53 8.57
C GLY A 34 11.28 -13.19 7.10
N LEU A 35 11.01 -11.95 6.67
CA LEU A 35 11.33 -11.49 5.31
C LEU A 35 12.84 -11.28 5.11
N ILE A 36 13.56 -10.80 6.12
CA ILE A 36 15.03 -10.68 6.05
C ILE A 36 15.67 -12.09 5.98
N ASP A 37 15.17 -13.05 6.74
CA ASP A 37 15.67 -14.44 6.69
C ASP A 37 15.37 -15.09 5.33
N GLU A 38 14.23 -14.82 4.73
CA GLU A 38 13.93 -15.27 3.36
C GLU A 38 14.87 -14.61 2.34
N LEU A 39 15.20 -13.32 2.49
CA LEU A 39 16.16 -12.65 1.62
C LEU A 39 17.52 -13.33 1.66
N ARG A 40 18.00 -13.73 2.85
CA ARG A 40 19.24 -14.52 3.02
C ARG A 40 19.17 -15.87 2.31
N THR A 41 18.01 -16.51 2.37
CA THR A 41 17.79 -17.78 1.67
C THR A 41 17.88 -17.63 0.16
N ARG A 42 17.35 -16.54 -0.38
CA ARG A 42 17.40 -16.24 -1.81
C ARG A 42 18.76 -15.78 -2.30
N PHE A 43 19.49 -15.07 -1.46
CA PHE A 43 20.79 -14.48 -1.77
C PHE A 43 21.83 -14.85 -0.72
N PRO A 44 22.25 -16.14 -0.65
CA PRO A 44 23.14 -16.63 0.42
C PRO A 44 24.54 -15.98 0.37
N ASP A 45 24.94 -15.45 -0.77
CA ASP A 45 26.26 -14.81 -0.96
C ASP A 45 26.20 -13.29 -0.84
N LEU A 46 25.05 -12.70 -0.48
CA LEU A 46 24.89 -11.25 -0.30
C LEU A 46 25.74 -10.77 0.88
N ASP A 47 26.65 -9.84 0.63
CA ASP A 47 27.37 -9.15 1.71
C ASP A 47 26.45 -8.14 2.38
N GLU A 48 25.88 -8.53 3.52
CA GLU A 48 24.97 -7.68 4.30
C GLU A 48 25.62 -6.39 4.84
N ASN A 49 26.98 -6.32 4.90
CA ASN A 49 27.68 -5.10 5.31
C ASN A 49 27.49 -3.96 4.31
N LEU A 50 27.04 -4.24 3.09
CA LEU A 50 26.70 -3.24 2.09
C LEU A 50 25.30 -2.63 2.32
N ILE A 51 24.46 -3.25 3.14
CA ILE A 51 23.14 -2.71 3.46
C ILE A 51 23.30 -1.56 4.42
N SER A 52 23.15 -0.34 3.90
CA SER A 52 23.35 0.88 4.69
C SER A 52 22.21 1.15 5.66
N ASP A 53 20.97 0.80 5.27
CA ASP A 53 19.78 1.19 6.01
C ASP A 53 18.60 0.22 5.78
N LEU A 54 17.74 0.09 6.80
CA LEU A 54 16.41 -0.54 6.72
C LEU A 54 15.35 0.53 6.93
N ILE A 55 14.54 0.83 5.92
CA ILE A 55 13.52 1.87 5.96
C ILE A 55 12.14 1.22 5.96
N LEU A 56 11.36 1.40 7.04
CA LEU A 56 10.03 0.82 7.14
C LEU A 56 8.93 1.89 7.23
N GLY A 57 7.91 1.73 6.38
CA GLY A 57 6.64 2.42 6.52
C GLY A 57 5.85 1.84 7.69
N VAL A 58 5.41 2.70 8.62
CA VAL A 58 4.60 2.34 9.79
C VAL A 58 3.64 3.48 10.07
N VAL A 59 2.34 3.19 10.12
CA VAL A 59 1.32 4.26 10.29
C VAL A 59 1.01 4.52 11.76
N SER A 60 0.95 3.46 12.57
CA SER A 60 0.73 3.60 14.02
C SER A 60 2.01 3.19 14.79
N PRO A 61 3.01 4.10 14.91
CA PRO A 61 4.33 3.78 15.48
C PRO A 61 4.30 3.79 17.02
N VAL A 62 3.40 3.03 17.62
CA VAL A 62 3.22 2.88 19.07
C VAL A 62 3.11 1.41 19.48
N GLY A 63 3.24 1.12 20.77
CA GLY A 63 3.17 -0.25 21.28
C GLY A 63 4.20 -1.15 20.58
N ASP A 64 3.75 -2.29 20.05
CA ASP A 64 4.60 -3.26 19.36
C ASP A 64 5.24 -2.73 18.06
N GLN A 65 4.80 -1.60 17.55
CA GLN A 65 5.32 -0.92 16.35
C GLN A 65 6.09 0.37 16.68
N GLY A 66 6.24 0.68 17.97
CA GLY A 66 6.96 1.86 18.45
C GLY A 66 8.48 1.67 18.53
N GLY A 67 9.16 2.71 19.01
CA GLY A 67 10.58 2.65 19.34
C GLY A 67 11.50 2.35 18.17
N ASP A 68 11.17 2.86 16.97
CA ASP A 68 11.89 2.56 15.73
C ASP A 68 11.97 1.05 15.44
N ILE A 69 10.84 0.49 15.03
CA ILE A 69 10.72 -0.93 14.70
C ILE A 69 11.67 -1.34 13.56
N ALA A 70 12.08 -0.41 12.67
CA ALA A 70 13.02 -0.72 11.60
C ALA A 70 14.40 -1.08 12.16
N ARG A 71 14.95 -0.23 13.04
CA ARG A 71 16.23 -0.54 13.70
C ARG A 71 16.09 -1.77 14.60
N THR A 72 14.98 -1.90 15.31
CA THR A 72 14.68 -3.08 16.14
C THR A 72 14.70 -4.36 15.31
N ALA A 73 14.02 -4.38 14.15
CA ALA A 73 14.01 -5.54 13.26
C ALA A 73 15.39 -5.88 12.70
N ALA A 74 16.17 -4.88 12.30
CA ALA A 74 17.55 -5.07 11.85
C ALA A 74 18.41 -5.77 12.91
N LEU A 75 18.31 -5.34 14.17
CA LEU A 75 19.07 -5.94 15.29
C LEU A 75 18.56 -7.34 15.64
N VAL A 76 17.24 -7.57 15.67
CA VAL A 76 16.65 -8.90 15.93
C VAL A 76 17.02 -9.88 14.82
N ALA A 77 17.01 -9.44 13.56
CA ALA A 77 17.46 -10.23 12.41
C ALA A 77 18.99 -10.41 12.37
N LYS A 78 19.74 -9.77 13.27
CA LYS A 78 21.21 -9.80 13.28
C LYS A 78 21.83 -9.32 11.96
N LEU A 79 21.25 -8.31 11.35
CA LEU A 79 21.96 -7.54 10.33
C LEU A 79 23.21 -6.90 10.97
N PRO A 80 24.23 -6.53 10.17
CA PRO A 80 25.42 -5.88 10.69
C PRO A 80 25.06 -4.67 11.57
N GLU A 81 25.80 -4.45 12.65
CA GLU A 81 25.55 -3.33 13.56
C GLU A 81 25.70 -1.96 12.87
N THR A 82 26.39 -1.93 11.73
CA THR A 82 26.56 -0.78 10.86
C THR A 82 25.34 -0.45 10.03
N THR A 83 24.41 -1.40 9.84
CA THR A 83 23.15 -1.15 9.13
C THR A 83 22.28 -0.23 9.97
N GLY A 84 21.96 0.94 9.47
CA GLY A 84 21.01 1.87 10.09
C GLY A 84 19.58 1.33 10.09
N GLY A 85 18.66 2.12 10.60
CA GLY A 85 17.24 1.83 10.50
C GLY A 85 16.41 3.02 10.92
N PHE A 86 15.34 3.30 10.19
CA PHE A 86 14.33 4.27 10.59
C PHE A 86 12.95 3.94 10.03
N GLN A 87 11.94 4.37 10.74
CA GLN A 87 10.56 4.25 10.30
C GLN A 87 10.03 5.61 9.84
N LEU A 88 9.10 5.59 8.89
CA LEU A 88 8.44 6.78 8.39
C LEU A 88 6.92 6.59 8.32
N ASN A 89 6.20 7.70 8.42
CA ASN A 89 4.75 7.74 8.31
C ASN A 89 4.32 8.70 7.20
N ARG A 90 3.69 8.15 6.16
CA ARG A 90 2.90 8.85 5.15
C ARG A 90 1.54 8.14 5.01
N PHE A 91 0.94 7.79 6.15
CA PHE A 91 -0.31 7.03 6.21
C PHE A 91 -0.30 5.82 5.25
N CYS A 92 -1.37 5.61 4.49
CA CYS A 92 -1.52 4.45 3.58
C CYS A 92 -0.38 4.25 2.57
N ALA A 93 0.39 5.30 2.26
CA ALA A 93 1.51 5.23 1.32
C ALA A 93 2.88 5.04 1.98
N SER A 94 2.95 4.82 3.29
CA SER A 94 4.23 4.73 4.02
C SER A 94 5.19 3.71 3.40
N GLY A 95 4.71 2.53 3.02
CA GLY A 95 5.54 1.51 2.37
C GLY A 95 6.07 1.92 0.99
N LEU A 96 5.25 2.61 0.18
CA LEU A 96 5.73 3.15 -1.11
C LEU A 96 6.73 4.28 -0.90
N GLU A 97 6.49 5.13 0.09
CA GLU A 97 7.43 6.21 0.43
C GLU A 97 8.77 5.68 0.96
N ALA A 98 8.76 4.56 1.70
CA ALA A 98 9.99 3.88 2.10
C ALA A 98 10.80 3.42 0.88
N VAL A 99 10.15 2.77 -0.10
CA VAL A 99 10.77 2.37 -1.37
C VAL A 99 11.27 3.59 -2.16
N ASN A 100 10.48 4.66 -2.23
CA ASN A 100 10.86 5.90 -2.89
C ASN A 100 12.08 6.57 -2.22
N THR A 101 12.12 6.56 -0.89
CA THR A 101 13.24 7.10 -0.10
C THR A 101 14.51 6.29 -0.36
N ALA A 102 14.43 4.96 -0.36
CA ALA A 102 15.55 4.10 -0.71
C ALA A 102 16.06 4.39 -2.13
N ALA A 103 15.15 4.49 -3.11
CA ALA A 103 15.52 4.84 -4.48
C ALA A 103 16.18 6.22 -4.58
N GLN A 104 15.71 7.21 -3.81
CA GLN A 104 16.32 8.55 -3.76
C GLN A 104 17.72 8.52 -3.12
N LYS A 105 17.93 7.75 -2.04
CA LYS A 105 19.22 7.55 -1.39
C LYS A 105 20.23 6.95 -2.39
N VAL A 106 19.84 5.89 -3.12
CA VAL A 106 20.67 5.28 -4.15
C VAL A 106 20.94 6.25 -5.29
N ARG A 107 19.92 6.93 -5.82
CA ARG A 107 20.08 7.91 -6.92
C ARG A 107 20.93 9.13 -6.56
N SER A 108 21.01 9.47 -5.27
CA SER A 108 21.92 10.54 -4.79
C SER A 108 23.39 10.12 -4.82
N GLY A 109 23.67 8.82 -4.93
CA GLY A 109 25.02 8.26 -4.86
C GLY A 109 25.59 8.18 -3.45
N TRP A 110 24.78 8.38 -2.41
CA TRP A 110 25.21 8.29 -1.01
C TRP A 110 25.13 6.87 -0.46
N ASP A 111 24.15 6.10 -0.91
CA ASP A 111 23.97 4.71 -0.53
C ASP A 111 23.94 3.80 -1.74
N ASP A 112 24.57 2.64 -1.65
CA ASP A 112 24.64 1.67 -2.75
C ASP A 112 23.57 0.57 -2.62
N LEU A 113 23.16 0.20 -1.39
CA LEU A 113 22.20 -0.87 -1.14
C LEU A 113 21.36 -0.56 0.10
N VAL A 114 20.04 -0.63 -0.04
CA VAL A 114 19.07 -0.28 1.01
C VAL A 114 17.94 -1.30 1.03
N LEU A 115 17.53 -1.73 2.22
CA LEU A 115 16.28 -2.45 2.44
C LEU A 115 15.17 -1.45 2.72
N ALA A 116 14.05 -1.58 2.02
CA ALA A 116 12.88 -0.72 2.21
C ALA A 116 11.61 -1.55 2.24
N GLY A 117 10.60 -1.09 2.95
CA GLY A 117 9.35 -1.82 2.99
C GLY A 117 8.36 -1.22 3.97
N GLY A 118 7.69 -2.06 4.71
CA GLY A 118 6.78 -1.60 5.74
C GLY A 118 6.15 -2.74 6.50
N VAL A 119 5.56 -2.40 7.62
CA VAL A 119 4.82 -3.33 8.49
C VAL A 119 3.63 -2.62 9.11
N GLU A 120 2.52 -3.31 9.19
CA GLU A 120 1.38 -2.90 10.00
C GLU A 120 0.70 -4.15 10.57
N SER A 121 0.57 -4.21 11.88
CA SER A 121 -0.20 -5.24 12.59
C SER A 121 -1.42 -4.57 13.23
N MET A 122 -2.47 -4.41 12.44
CA MET A 122 -3.67 -3.68 12.83
C MET A 122 -4.52 -4.44 13.85
N SER A 123 -4.24 -5.74 14.03
CA SER A 123 -4.84 -6.56 15.08
C SER A 123 -4.23 -6.28 16.46
N ARG A 124 -2.94 -5.94 16.53
CA ARG A 124 -2.19 -5.69 17.76
C ARG A 124 -2.10 -4.20 18.09
N VAL A 125 -1.97 -3.36 17.07
CA VAL A 125 -1.92 -1.90 17.19
C VAL A 125 -3.04 -1.31 16.32
N PRO A 126 -4.23 -1.09 16.90
CA PRO A 126 -5.38 -0.58 16.16
C PRO A 126 -5.10 0.76 15.48
N MET A 127 -5.71 0.98 14.34
CA MET A 127 -5.60 2.24 13.59
C MET A 127 -6.02 3.44 14.48
N GLY A 128 -5.19 4.49 14.48
CA GLY A 128 -5.39 5.69 15.30
C GLY A 128 -4.85 5.58 16.73
N SER A 129 -4.19 4.47 17.11
CA SER A 129 -3.55 4.32 18.43
C SER A 129 -2.42 5.33 18.68
N ASP A 130 -1.85 5.90 17.63
CA ASP A 130 -0.82 6.94 17.67
C ASP A 130 -1.38 8.34 17.99
N GLY A 131 -2.71 8.51 17.98
CA GLY A 131 -3.37 9.78 18.24
C GLY A 131 -3.17 10.81 17.12
N GLY A 132 -2.87 12.04 17.51
CA GLY A 132 -2.60 13.12 16.57
C GLY A 132 -3.63 14.25 16.64
N ALA A 133 -3.13 15.49 16.59
CA ALA A 133 -3.95 16.68 16.78
C ALA A 133 -5.08 16.80 15.77
N TRP A 134 -4.86 16.35 14.53
CA TRP A 134 -5.87 16.43 13.47
C TRP A 134 -7.17 15.67 13.78
N ALA A 135 -7.10 14.61 14.60
CA ALA A 135 -8.25 13.80 14.99
C ALA A 135 -8.71 14.07 16.45
N THR A 136 -7.79 14.48 17.33
CA THR A 136 -8.03 14.55 18.78
C THR A 136 -8.08 15.96 19.35
N ASP A 137 -7.48 16.96 18.69
CA ASP A 137 -7.53 18.36 19.11
C ASP A 137 -8.66 19.10 18.38
N PRO A 138 -9.69 19.62 19.11
CA PRO A 138 -10.86 20.22 18.49
C PRO A 138 -10.55 21.43 17.62
N GLU A 139 -9.57 22.28 18.01
CA GLU A 139 -9.21 23.48 17.23
C GLU A 139 -8.54 23.09 15.92
N THR A 140 -7.56 22.17 15.96
CA THR A 140 -6.87 21.65 14.77
C THR A 140 -7.84 20.92 13.85
N ASN A 141 -8.68 20.05 14.42
CA ASN A 141 -9.69 19.30 13.69
C ASN A 141 -10.64 20.23 12.91
N TYR A 142 -11.17 21.26 13.59
CA TYR A 142 -12.06 22.25 12.96
C TYR A 142 -11.37 23.03 11.85
N ARG A 143 -10.11 23.46 12.05
CA ARG A 143 -9.36 24.26 11.07
C ARG A 143 -9.09 23.49 9.77
N ILE A 144 -8.87 22.19 9.85
CA ILE A 144 -8.61 21.35 8.66
C ILE A 144 -9.88 20.78 8.04
N GLY A 145 -11.03 20.89 8.73
CA GLY A 145 -12.29 20.27 8.29
C GLY A 145 -12.21 18.75 8.24
N PHE A 146 -11.62 18.14 9.29
CA PHE A 146 -11.42 16.70 9.35
C PHE A 146 -12.73 15.94 9.26
N VAL A 147 -12.76 14.95 8.37
CA VAL A 147 -13.79 13.91 8.31
C VAL A 147 -13.15 12.53 8.21
N PRO A 148 -13.79 11.46 8.73
CA PRO A 148 -13.33 10.09 8.50
C PRO A 148 -13.26 9.75 7.01
N GLN A 149 -12.29 8.92 6.62
CA GLN A 149 -12.02 8.57 5.20
C GLN A 149 -13.26 8.04 4.46
N GLY A 150 -14.10 7.26 5.14
CA GLY A 150 -15.31 6.71 4.55
C GLY A 150 -16.33 7.78 4.13
N ILE A 151 -16.40 8.91 4.86
CA ILE A 151 -17.22 10.06 4.46
C ILE A 151 -16.66 10.67 3.16
N GLY A 152 -15.35 10.83 3.06
CA GLY A 152 -14.69 11.28 1.81
C GLY A 152 -14.96 10.34 0.64
N ALA A 153 -14.93 9.03 0.88
CA ALA A 153 -15.24 8.02 -0.14
C ALA A 153 -16.70 8.08 -0.62
N ASP A 154 -17.65 8.24 0.31
CA ASP A 154 -19.07 8.40 -0.01
C ASP A 154 -19.34 9.75 -0.69
N LEU A 155 -18.61 10.80 -0.33
CA LEU A 155 -18.67 12.10 -1.01
C LEU A 155 -18.17 11.99 -2.46
N ILE A 156 -17.07 11.25 -2.70
CA ILE A 156 -16.61 10.95 -4.07
C ILE A 156 -17.71 10.23 -4.85
N ALA A 157 -18.29 9.18 -4.29
CA ALA A 157 -19.36 8.43 -4.95
C ALA A 157 -20.56 9.33 -5.27
N THR A 158 -20.93 10.22 -4.36
CA THR A 158 -22.03 11.17 -4.52
C THR A 158 -21.76 12.17 -5.65
N ILE A 159 -20.58 12.79 -5.68
CA ILE A 159 -20.21 13.80 -6.69
C ILE A 159 -20.09 13.16 -8.08
N GLU A 160 -19.49 11.96 -8.16
CA GLU A 160 -19.28 11.26 -9.42
C GLU A 160 -20.53 10.53 -9.92
N GLY A 161 -21.58 10.39 -9.08
CA GLY A 161 -22.82 9.69 -9.39
C GLY A 161 -22.69 8.17 -9.34
N PHE A 162 -21.70 7.64 -8.60
CA PHE A 162 -21.56 6.17 -8.43
C PHE A 162 -22.64 5.64 -7.47
N SER A 163 -23.40 4.68 -7.95
CA SER A 163 -24.41 3.99 -7.16
C SER A 163 -23.79 2.93 -6.24
N ARG A 164 -24.60 2.41 -5.32
CA ARG A 164 -24.23 1.25 -4.51
C ARG A 164 -23.84 0.05 -5.38
N GLU A 165 -24.58 -0.17 -6.46
CA GLU A 165 -24.30 -1.29 -7.36
C GLU A 165 -22.97 -1.10 -8.09
N ASP A 166 -22.59 0.10 -8.49
CA ASP A 166 -21.32 0.37 -9.16
C ASP A 166 -20.12 0.02 -8.25
N VAL A 167 -20.15 0.45 -6.98
CA VAL A 167 -19.09 0.14 -6.02
C VAL A 167 -19.06 -1.33 -5.62
N ASP A 168 -20.21 -2.00 -5.53
CA ASP A 168 -20.30 -3.44 -5.28
C ASP A 168 -19.81 -4.27 -6.47
N ARG A 169 -20.10 -3.88 -7.70
CA ARG A 169 -19.57 -4.53 -8.93
C ARG A 169 -18.04 -4.41 -9.00
N TYR A 170 -17.48 -3.25 -8.63
CA TYR A 170 -16.04 -3.10 -8.54
C TYR A 170 -15.46 -4.06 -7.49
N ALA A 171 -16.07 -4.13 -6.31
CA ALA A 171 -15.61 -5.03 -5.24
C ALA A 171 -15.66 -6.50 -5.63
N LEU A 172 -16.75 -6.94 -6.28
CA LEU A 172 -16.85 -8.30 -6.82
C LEU A 172 -15.70 -8.60 -7.77
N ARG A 173 -15.45 -7.69 -8.71
CA ARG A 173 -14.35 -7.84 -9.67
C ARG A 173 -12.97 -7.92 -8.98
N SER A 174 -12.73 -7.15 -7.92
CA SER A 174 -11.49 -7.26 -7.13
C SER A 174 -11.34 -8.66 -6.53
N GLN A 175 -12.42 -9.24 -5.97
CA GLN A 175 -12.42 -10.61 -5.45
C GLN A 175 -12.14 -11.65 -6.54
N GLU A 176 -12.80 -11.53 -7.69
CA GLU A 176 -12.60 -12.44 -8.83
C GLU A 176 -11.16 -12.40 -9.36
N LYS A 177 -10.61 -11.20 -9.55
CA LYS A 177 -9.21 -11.01 -9.98
C LYS A 177 -8.22 -11.58 -8.96
N ALA A 178 -8.44 -11.33 -7.65
CA ALA A 178 -7.59 -11.86 -6.59
C ALA A 178 -7.64 -13.40 -6.54
N ALA A 179 -8.83 -13.99 -6.61
CA ALA A 179 -8.99 -15.43 -6.63
C ALA A 179 -8.30 -16.08 -7.85
N ALA A 180 -8.44 -15.47 -9.03
CA ALA A 180 -7.76 -15.92 -10.24
C ALA A 180 -6.23 -15.81 -10.13
N ALA A 181 -5.72 -14.71 -9.56
CA ALA A 181 -4.28 -14.52 -9.35
C ALA A 181 -3.69 -15.54 -8.37
N TRP A 182 -4.39 -15.82 -7.27
CA TRP A 182 -3.97 -16.84 -6.31
C TRP A 182 -3.99 -18.24 -6.92
N SER A 183 -5.08 -18.63 -7.58
CA SER A 183 -5.18 -19.95 -8.23
C SER A 183 -4.20 -20.11 -9.39
N GLY A 184 -3.86 -19.02 -10.08
CA GLY A 184 -2.86 -18.98 -11.15
C GLY A 184 -1.41 -18.94 -10.65
N GLY A 185 -1.16 -18.87 -9.32
CA GLY A 185 0.18 -18.82 -8.75
C GLY A 185 0.93 -17.52 -9.00
N TYR A 186 0.23 -16.39 -9.29
CA TYR A 186 0.87 -15.12 -9.64
C TYR A 186 1.62 -14.47 -8.49
N PHE A 187 1.34 -14.87 -7.24
CA PHE A 187 2.01 -14.41 -6.04
C PHE A 187 3.11 -15.37 -5.54
N ALA A 188 3.38 -16.47 -6.24
CA ALA A 188 4.31 -17.52 -5.77
C ALA A 188 5.75 -17.02 -5.57
N LYS A 189 6.18 -15.97 -6.32
CA LYS A 189 7.51 -15.38 -6.16
C LYS A 189 7.62 -14.45 -4.97
N SER A 190 6.56 -13.70 -4.67
CA SER A 190 6.62 -12.60 -3.70
C SER A 190 6.08 -12.96 -2.32
N VAL A 191 5.14 -13.91 -2.21
CA VAL A 191 4.58 -14.29 -0.90
C VAL A 191 5.47 -15.29 -0.17
N VAL A 192 5.91 -14.89 1.01
CA VAL A 192 6.73 -15.69 1.94
C VAL A 192 5.84 -16.16 3.07
N PRO A 193 5.67 -17.48 3.26
CA PRO A 193 4.89 -18.03 4.37
C PRO A 193 5.43 -17.54 5.73
N VAL A 194 4.55 -17.08 6.60
CA VAL A 194 4.90 -16.76 7.98
C VAL A 194 5.00 -18.07 8.76
N ARG A 195 6.11 -18.24 9.50
CA ARG A 195 6.41 -19.43 10.28
C ARG A 195 6.64 -19.09 11.75
N ASP A 196 6.39 -20.07 12.61
CA ASP A 196 6.79 -19.98 14.00
C ASP A 196 8.30 -20.26 14.19
N GLN A 197 8.76 -20.15 15.43
CA GLN A 197 10.17 -20.43 15.78
C GLN A 197 10.62 -21.88 15.54
N ASN A 198 9.69 -22.81 15.34
CA ASN A 198 9.97 -24.21 15.03
C ASN A 198 9.87 -24.51 13.52
N GLY A 199 9.59 -23.48 12.70
CA GLY A 199 9.45 -23.61 11.26
C GLY A 199 8.06 -24.05 10.78
N LEU A 200 7.07 -24.20 11.67
CA LEU A 200 5.70 -24.53 11.28
C LEU A 200 5.03 -23.32 10.62
N VAL A 201 4.34 -23.57 9.52
CA VAL A 201 3.60 -22.53 8.79
C VAL A 201 2.42 -22.07 9.63
N ILE A 202 2.38 -20.75 9.92
CA ILE A 202 1.26 -20.07 10.57
C ILE A 202 0.26 -19.59 9.50
N LEU A 203 0.77 -18.98 8.42
CA LEU A 203 -0.04 -18.47 7.31
C LEU A 203 0.78 -18.47 6.02
N ASP A 204 0.19 -18.91 4.90
CA ASP A 204 0.82 -18.99 3.58
C ASP A 204 0.01 -18.32 2.45
N HIS A 205 -1.18 -17.78 2.76
CA HIS A 205 -2.07 -17.15 1.79
C HIS A 205 -2.77 -15.90 2.37
N ASP A 206 -3.28 -15.01 1.52
CA ASP A 206 -4.04 -13.84 1.95
C ASP A 206 -5.39 -14.28 2.53
N GLU A 207 -5.53 -14.21 3.84
CA GLU A 207 -6.63 -14.80 4.62
C GLU A 207 -7.96 -14.03 4.47
N HIS A 208 -7.90 -12.76 4.02
CA HIS A 208 -9.09 -11.90 3.92
C HIS A 208 -9.95 -12.19 2.68
N MET A 209 -9.36 -12.76 1.62
CA MET A 209 -10.01 -13.01 0.35
C MET A 209 -11.24 -13.92 0.47
N ARG A 210 -12.28 -13.62 -0.30
CA ARG A 210 -13.55 -14.35 -0.34
C ARG A 210 -13.91 -14.66 -1.78
N ALA A 211 -13.41 -15.78 -2.29
CA ALA A 211 -13.60 -16.21 -3.67
C ALA A 211 -15.08 -16.52 -4.02
N ASP A 212 -15.93 -16.74 -3.02
CA ASP A 212 -17.36 -17.03 -3.13
C ASP A 212 -18.26 -15.77 -3.06
N THR A 213 -17.66 -14.57 -3.10
CA THR A 213 -18.39 -13.30 -3.08
C THR A 213 -19.37 -13.21 -4.27
N THR A 214 -20.58 -12.74 -4.00
CA THR A 214 -21.59 -12.48 -5.04
C THR A 214 -22.12 -11.04 -4.93
N LEU A 215 -22.61 -10.49 -6.05
CA LEU A 215 -23.20 -9.16 -6.05
C LEU A 215 -24.43 -9.08 -5.14
N GLU A 216 -25.24 -10.13 -5.11
CA GLU A 216 -26.40 -10.22 -4.19
C GLU A 216 -25.95 -10.20 -2.71
N GLY A 217 -24.87 -10.91 -2.38
CA GLY A 217 -24.29 -10.92 -1.03
C GLY A 217 -23.78 -9.56 -0.61
N LEU A 218 -23.06 -8.86 -1.50
CA LEU A 218 -22.59 -7.49 -1.28
C LEU A 218 -23.76 -6.53 -1.07
N GLY A 219 -24.80 -6.60 -1.89
CA GLY A 219 -25.98 -5.73 -1.83
C GLY A 219 -26.75 -5.81 -0.50
N LYS A 220 -26.62 -6.92 0.24
CA LYS A 220 -27.24 -7.12 1.56
C LYS A 220 -26.46 -6.47 2.73
N LEU A 221 -25.21 -6.05 2.50
CA LEU A 221 -24.40 -5.43 3.53
C LEU A 221 -24.93 -4.02 3.87
N LYS A 222 -24.91 -3.68 5.15
CA LYS A 222 -25.27 -2.33 5.60
C LYS A 222 -24.15 -1.35 5.26
N THR A 223 -24.52 -0.13 4.95
CA THR A 223 -23.57 0.99 4.83
C THR A 223 -22.80 1.18 6.14
N ALA A 224 -21.52 1.54 6.01
CA ALA A 224 -20.61 1.58 7.16
C ALA A 224 -20.47 2.98 7.77
N PHE A 225 -20.78 4.04 7.02
CA PHE A 225 -20.43 5.40 7.41
C PHE A 225 -21.62 6.34 7.62
N ASP A 226 -22.84 5.96 7.29
CA ASP A 226 -24.05 6.74 7.51
C ASP A 226 -24.26 7.11 8.99
N GLY A 227 -24.06 6.17 9.91
CA GLY A 227 -24.14 6.43 11.35
C GLY A 227 -23.09 7.43 11.82
N VAL A 228 -21.86 7.30 11.36
CA VAL A 228 -20.76 8.20 11.71
C VAL A 228 -20.98 9.59 11.10
N GLY A 229 -21.44 9.64 9.86
CA GLY A 229 -21.76 10.90 9.15
C GLY A 229 -22.83 11.69 9.90
N ALA A 230 -23.98 11.07 10.14
CA ALA A 230 -25.12 11.71 10.79
C ALA A 230 -24.89 12.02 12.29
N MET A 231 -24.45 11.03 13.07
CA MET A 231 -24.31 11.17 14.54
C MET A 231 -23.07 12.00 14.93
N GLY A 232 -21.99 11.89 14.19
CA GLY A 232 -20.76 12.66 14.40
C GLY A 232 -20.78 14.05 13.79
N GLY A 233 -21.80 14.39 12.98
CA GLY A 233 -21.89 15.64 12.23
C GLY A 233 -20.85 15.76 11.10
N PHE A 234 -20.20 14.65 10.72
CA PHE A 234 -19.13 14.69 9.72
C PHE A 234 -19.65 14.94 8.31
N ASP A 235 -20.90 14.56 8.01
CA ASP A 235 -21.55 14.92 6.75
C ASP A 235 -21.70 16.44 6.64
N ASP A 236 -22.15 17.09 7.71
CA ASP A 236 -22.31 18.55 7.74
C ASP A 236 -20.96 19.25 7.58
N VAL A 237 -19.88 18.74 8.21
CA VAL A 237 -18.53 19.26 8.05
C VAL A 237 -18.09 19.19 6.58
N ALA A 238 -18.33 18.07 5.91
CA ALA A 238 -17.99 17.89 4.50
C ALA A 238 -18.84 18.82 3.60
N LEU A 239 -20.13 18.92 3.86
CA LEU A 239 -21.08 19.75 3.08
C LEU A 239 -20.83 21.25 3.25
N GLN A 240 -20.23 21.71 4.36
CA GLN A 240 -19.77 23.12 4.49
C GLN A 240 -18.80 23.51 3.39
N LYS A 241 -17.96 22.59 2.92
CA LYS A 241 -17.04 22.84 1.80
C LYS A 241 -17.67 22.51 0.45
N TYR A 242 -18.44 21.45 0.39
CA TYR A 242 -19.12 20.96 -0.81
C TYR A 242 -20.59 21.35 -0.83
N HIS A 243 -20.87 22.64 -0.66
CA HIS A 243 -22.21 23.23 -0.53
C HIS A 243 -23.11 23.08 -1.77
N ASN A 244 -22.56 22.64 -2.88
CA ASN A 244 -23.31 22.25 -4.08
C ASN A 244 -23.86 20.81 -4.02
N VAL A 245 -23.49 20.06 -2.99
CA VAL A 245 -24.00 18.71 -2.70
C VAL A 245 -25.08 18.84 -1.62
N GLU A 246 -26.31 18.42 -1.92
CA GLU A 246 -27.44 18.53 -0.99
C GLU A 246 -27.30 17.58 0.20
N ARG A 247 -26.82 16.34 -0.09
CA ARG A 247 -26.58 15.30 0.91
C ARG A 247 -25.56 14.27 0.41
N ILE A 248 -24.86 13.62 1.31
CA ILE A 248 -23.96 12.51 0.99
C ILE A 248 -24.76 11.21 0.89
N ASN A 249 -24.65 10.49 -0.22
CA ASN A 249 -25.21 9.15 -0.40
C ASN A 249 -24.20 8.13 0.09
N HIS A 250 -24.51 7.47 1.21
CA HIS A 250 -23.66 6.41 1.75
C HIS A 250 -23.82 5.12 0.96
N VAL A 251 -22.76 4.70 0.28
CA VAL A 251 -22.74 3.49 -0.55
C VAL A 251 -21.66 2.49 -0.11
N HIS A 252 -20.68 2.95 0.70
CA HIS A 252 -19.60 2.07 1.13
C HIS A 252 -19.98 1.19 2.31
N THR A 253 -19.51 -0.06 2.23
CA THR A 253 -19.71 -1.13 3.21
C THR A 253 -18.38 -1.82 3.49
N GLY A 254 -18.34 -2.72 4.45
CA GLY A 254 -17.17 -3.57 4.65
C GLY A 254 -16.83 -4.49 3.47
N GLY A 255 -17.75 -4.64 2.49
CA GLY A 255 -17.54 -5.49 1.32
C GLY A 255 -16.95 -4.76 0.10
N ASN A 256 -17.03 -3.43 0.05
CA ASN A 256 -16.51 -2.60 -1.04
C ASN A 256 -15.49 -1.55 -0.56
N SER A 257 -14.92 -1.79 0.62
CA SER A 257 -13.82 -1.07 1.25
C SER A 257 -12.68 -2.02 1.58
N SER A 258 -11.47 -1.51 1.73
CA SER A 258 -10.30 -2.34 2.06
C SER A 258 -10.45 -3.07 3.39
N GLY A 259 -9.96 -4.31 3.44
CA GLY A 259 -9.92 -5.08 4.67
C GLY A 259 -8.84 -4.58 5.63
N ILE A 260 -9.16 -4.60 6.95
CA ILE A 260 -8.20 -4.35 8.01
C ILE A 260 -7.45 -5.66 8.29
N VAL A 261 -6.13 -5.65 8.12
CA VAL A 261 -5.30 -6.85 8.13
C VAL A 261 -3.90 -6.56 8.69
N ASP A 262 -3.16 -7.62 8.99
CA ASP A 262 -1.75 -7.59 9.38
C ASP A 262 -0.85 -7.99 8.21
N GLY A 263 0.35 -7.42 8.13
CA GLY A 263 1.32 -7.84 7.13
C GLY A 263 2.58 -6.97 7.07
N ALA A 264 3.60 -7.49 6.39
CA ALA A 264 4.86 -6.80 6.14
C ALA A 264 5.32 -7.02 4.70
N ALA A 265 6.16 -6.12 4.21
CA ALA A 265 6.82 -6.24 2.92
C ALA A 265 8.26 -5.73 3.00
N LEU A 266 9.13 -6.27 2.13
CA LEU A 266 10.52 -5.91 2.03
C LEU A 266 10.94 -5.84 0.56
N VAL A 267 11.65 -4.78 0.19
CA VAL A 267 12.16 -4.53 -1.16
C VAL A 267 13.65 -4.22 -1.05
N LEU A 268 14.47 -4.94 -1.83
CA LEU A 268 15.90 -4.67 -1.93
C LEU A 268 16.14 -3.69 -3.09
N VAL A 269 16.59 -2.50 -2.73
CA VAL A 269 16.88 -1.40 -3.68
C VAL A 269 18.37 -1.12 -3.69
N GLY A 270 18.96 -0.99 -4.87
CA GLY A 270 20.39 -0.72 -4.96
C GLY A 270 20.84 -0.06 -6.26
N SER A 271 22.10 0.37 -6.29
CA SER A 271 22.80 0.87 -7.46
C SER A 271 23.17 -0.28 -8.41
N GLU A 272 23.41 0.05 -9.68
CA GLU A 272 23.94 -0.93 -10.65
C GLU A 272 25.28 -1.52 -10.18
N LYS A 273 26.12 -0.69 -9.56
CA LYS A 273 27.42 -1.08 -9.01
C LYS A 273 27.27 -2.13 -7.91
N ALA A 274 26.37 -1.89 -6.94
CA ALA A 274 26.08 -2.87 -5.88
C ALA A 274 25.55 -4.18 -6.46
N GLY A 275 24.58 -4.12 -7.37
CA GLY A 275 24.04 -5.29 -8.02
C GLY A 275 25.10 -6.14 -8.70
N LYS A 276 25.97 -5.52 -9.52
CA LYS A 276 27.07 -6.21 -10.19
C LYS A 276 28.07 -6.83 -9.22
N SER A 277 28.42 -6.13 -8.14
CA SER A 277 29.38 -6.63 -7.15
C SER A 277 28.85 -7.81 -6.35
N GLN A 278 27.52 -7.90 -6.18
CA GLN A 278 26.85 -8.94 -5.42
C GLN A 278 26.22 -10.04 -6.30
N GLY A 279 26.42 -9.99 -7.61
CA GLY A 279 25.82 -10.97 -8.54
C GLY A 279 24.28 -10.90 -8.60
N LEU A 280 23.69 -9.76 -8.21
CA LEU A 280 22.24 -9.56 -8.23
C LEU A 280 21.77 -9.19 -9.63
N THR A 281 20.64 -9.76 -10.05
CA THR A 281 19.98 -9.41 -11.31
C THR A 281 18.88 -8.39 -11.05
N PRO A 282 18.93 -7.19 -11.68
CA PRO A 282 17.87 -6.21 -11.48
C PRO A 282 16.56 -6.70 -12.13
N ARG A 283 15.44 -6.55 -11.42
CA ARG A 283 14.11 -6.91 -11.89
C ARG A 283 13.37 -5.72 -12.50
N ALA A 284 13.53 -4.55 -11.87
CA ALA A 284 12.97 -3.30 -12.33
C ALA A 284 13.85 -2.13 -11.90
N ARG A 285 13.67 -0.98 -12.55
CA ARG A 285 14.23 0.30 -12.08
C ARG A 285 13.14 1.27 -11.67
N VAL A 286 13.43 2.14 -10.72
CA VAL A 286 12.55 3.23 -10.34
C VAL A 286 12.78 4.42 -11.27
N VAL A 287 11.83 4.67 -12.16
CA VAL A 287 11.94 5.72 -13.19
C VAL A 287 11.74 7.10 -12.59
N ALA A 288 10.63 7.28 -11.90
CA ALA A 288 10.25 8.55 -11.26
C ALA A 288 9.29 8.32 -10.09
N THR A 289 9.29 9.26 -9.16
CA THR A 289 8.36 9.31 -8.04
C THR A 289 7.77 10.71 -7.92
N ALA A 290 6.53 10.84 -7.44
CA ALA A 290 5.93 12.13 -7.14
C ALA A 290 4.94 12.03 -5.99
N THR A 291 4.86 13.10 -5.22
CA THR A 291 3.82 13.32 -4.21
C THR A 291 2.98 14.52 -4.59
N SER A 292 1.72 14.52 -4.21
CA SER A 292 0.80 15.65 -4.38
C SER A 292 -0.09 15.80 -3.14
N GLY A 293 -0.36 17.03 -2.74
CA GLY A 293 -1.49 17.35 -1.89
C GLY A 293 -2.80 17.34 -2.70
N ALA A 294 -3.90 17.14 -2.01
CA ALA A 294 -5.26 17.23 -2.50
C ALA A 294 -6.15 17.82 -1.40
N ASP A 295 -7.44 18.01 -1.68
CA ASP A 295 -8.39 18.51 -0.70
C ASP A 295 -8.50 17.56 0.51
N PRO A 296 -8.24 18.03 1.75
CA PRO A 296 -8.24 17.18 2.94
C PRO A 296 -9.64 16.70 3.35
N VAL A 297 -10.72 17.34 2.94
CA VAL A 297 -12.10 16.96 3.27
C VAL A 297 -12.53 15.75 2.45
N ILE A 298 -12.47 15.82 1.11
CA ILE A 298 -12.74 14.66 0.26
C ILE A 298 -11.61 13.63 0.32
N MET A 299 -10.44 14.06 0.71
CA MET A 299 -9.24 13.32 1.12
C MET A 299 -8.63 12.40 0.06
N LEU A 300 -9.42 11.58 -0.61
CA LEU A 300 -8.95 10.39 -1.34
C LEU A 300 -8.70 10.62 -2.84
N THR A 301 -8.69 11.87 -3.29
CA THR A 301 -8.49 12.25 -4.70
C THR A 301 -7.03 12.47 -5.10
N GLY A 302 -6.09 12.32 -4.17
CA GLY A 302 -4.66 12.54 -4.38
C GLY A 302 -3.96 11.69 -5.46
N PRO A 303 -4.39 10.45 -5.76
CA PRO A 303 -3.77 9.63 -6.80
C PRO A 303 -3.72 10.27 -8.18
N THR A 304 -4.80 10.91 -8.63
CA THR A 304 -4.87 11.56 -9.95
C THR A 304 -3.82 12.66 -10.12
N PRO A 305 -3.72 13.69 -9.23
CA PRO A 305 -2.68 14.71 -9.39
C PRO A 305 -1.26 14.17 -9.18
N ALA A 306 -1.05 13.18 -8.30
CA ALA A 306 0.26 12.54 -8.13
C ALA A 306 0.69 11.79 -9.41
N THR A 307 -0.25 11.08 -10.05
CA THR A 307 -0.02 10.38 -11.32
C THR A 307 0.32 11.36 -12.44
N LYS A 308 -0.44 12.43 -12.62
CA LYS A 308 -0.12 13.46 -13.62
C LYS A 308 1.27 14.04 -13.41
N LYS A 309 1.62 14.33 -12.16
CA LYS A 309 2.92 14.90 -11.80
C LYS A 309 4.08 13.92 -12.04
N VAL A 310 3.92 12.63 -11.78
CA VAL A 310 4.98 11.64 -12.02
C VAL A 310 5.18 11.35 -13.50
N LEU A 311 4.09 11.32 -14.27
CA LEU A 311 4.12 11.19 -15.73
C LEU A 311 4.86 12.37 -16.37
N ASP A 312 4.50 13.61 -16.00
CA ASP A 312 5.19 14.81 -16.48
C ASP A 312 6.68 14.79 -16.15
N ARG A 313 7.03 14.42 -14.90
CA ARG A 313 8.43 14.27 -14.47
C ARG A 313 9.21 13.24 -15.29
N ALA A 314 8.56 12.17 -15.70
CA ALA A 314 9.16 11.11 -16.49
C ALA A 314 9.14 11.41 -18.01
N GLY A 315 8.45 12.45 -18.46
CA GLY A 315 8.20 12.72 -19.88
C GLY A 315 7.33 11.67 -20.53
N LEU A 316 6.38 11.09 -19.79
CA LEU A 316 5.50 10.01 -20.21
C LEU A 316 4.03 10.45 -20.19
N THR A 317 3.21 9.69 -20.90
CA THR A 317 1.74 9.81 -20.90
C THR A 317 1.09 8.58 -20.24
N VAL A 318 -0.22 8.61 -20.06
CA VAL A 318 -0.99 7.44 -19.57
C VAL A 318 -0.83 6.24 -20.52
N ASP A 319 -0.74 6.48 -21.83
CA ASP A 319 -0.62 5.42 -22.84
C ASP A 319 0.74 4.69 -22.79
N ASP A 320 1.77 5.33 -22.24
CA ASP A 320 3.10 4.76 -22.07
C ASP A 320 3.19 3.77 -20.89
N ILE A 321 2.12 3.64 -20.11
CA ILE A 321 2.04 2.77 -18.95
C ILE A 321 1.22 1.52 -19.32
N ASP A 322 1.82 0.36 -19.08
CA ASP A 322 1.20 -0.92 -19.39
C ASP A 322 0.24 -1.37 -18.27
N LEU A 323 0.62 -1.12 -17.00
CA LEU A 323 -0.12 -1.56 -15.82
C LEU A 323 -0.22 -0.42 -14.80
N PHE A 324 -1.39 -0.30 -14.19
CA PHE A 324 -1.66 0.61 -13.09
C PHE A 324 -2.07 -0.17 -11.85
N GLU A 325 -1.49 0.16 -10.72
CA GLU A 325 -1.86 -0.38 -9.42
C GLU A 325 -2.19 0.76 -8.48
N LEU A 326 -3.48 0.95 -8.23
CA LEU A 326 -3.98 1.88 -7.22
C LEU A 326 -4.47 1.08 -6.02
N ASN A 327 -3.97 1.38 -4.82
CA ASN A 327 -4.50 0.77 -3.61
C ASN A 327 -6.01 0.98 -3.48
N GLU A 328 -6.74 -0.10 -3.31
CA GLU A 328 -8.21 -0.11 -3.23
C GLU A 328 -8.68 0.22 -1.80
N ALA A 329 -8.44 1.44 -1.32
CA ALA A 329 -8.97 1.85 -0.03
C ALA A 329 -10.50 1.77 -0.01
N PHE A 330 -11.14 2.25 -1.09
CA PHE A 330 -12.58 2.21 -1.34
C PHE A 330 -12.83 2.09 -2.85
N ALA A 331 -13.91 1.44 -3.23
CA ALA A 331 -14.23 1.23 -4.64
C ALA A 331 -14.41 2.56 -5.41
N SER A 332 -15.06 3.58 -4.83
CA SER A 332 -15.26 4.88 -5.47
C SER A 332 -13.95 5.60 -5.81
N VAL A 333 -12.91 5.40 -5.01
CA VAL A 333 -11.58 5.99 -5.24
C VAL A 333 -10.97 5.45 -6.53
N VAL A 334 -11.10 4.13 -6.74
CA VAL A 334 -10.56 3.49 -7.94
C VAL A 334 -11.38 3.85 -9.17
N LEU A 335 -12.71 3.83 -9.07
CA LEU A 335 -13.60 4.23 -10.16
C LEU A 335 -13.35 5.68 -10.60
N LYS A 336 -13.15 6.59 -9.63
CA LYS A 336 -12.82 7.99 -9.94
C LYS A 336 -11.46 8.10 -10.64
N PHE A 337 -10.42 7.47 -10.13
CA PHE A 337 -9.08 7.46 -10.73
C PHE A 337 -9.10 6.93 -12.16
N GLN A 338 -9.81 5.82 -12.37
CA GLN A 338 -10.00 5.22 -13.69
C GLN A 338 -10.68 6.19 -14.66
N LYS A 339 -11.75 6.86 -14.21
CA LYS A 339 -12.49 7.86 -14.99
C LYS A 339 -11.64 9.09 -15.30
N ASP A 340 -10.94 9.64 -14.28
CA ASP A 340 -10.14 10.86 -14.40
C ASP A 340 -8.99 10.74 -15.42
N LEU A 341 -8.43 9.53 -15.57
CA LEU A 341 -7.27 9.25 -16.43
C LEU A 341 -7.62 8.38 -17.65
N ASN A 342 -8.89 8.02 -17.80
CA ASN A 342 -9.38 7.15 -18.88
C ASN A 342 -8.58 5.83 -19.01
N ILE A 343 -8.28 5.18 -17.87
CA ILE A 343 -7.49 3.95 -17.82
C ILE A 343 -8.37 2.76 -18.20
N PRO A 344 -7.94 1.92 -19.19
CA PRO A 344 -8.64 0.69 -19.51
C PRO A 344 -8.66 -0.29 -18.33
N ASP A 345 -9.78 -1.01 -18.17
CA ASP A 345 -10.00 -1.90 -17.05
C ASP A 345 -9.00 -3.05 -16.94
N GLU A 346 -8.55 -3.55 -18.09
CA GLU A 346 -7.55 -4.61 -18.21
C GLU A 346 -6.13 -4.18 -17.80
N LYS A 347 -5.89 -2.88 -17.63
CA LYS A 347 -4.62 -2.34 -17.16
C LYS A 347 -4.62 -2.01 -15.66
N LEU A 348 -5.80 -1.93 -15.01
CA LEU A 348 -5.92 -1.44 -13.62
C LEU A 348 -6.19 -2.58 -12.64
N ASN A 349 -5.37 -2.65 -11.57
CA ASN A 349 -5.50 -3.61 -10.47
C ASN A 349 -5.75 -5.03 -10.99
N VAL A 350 -4.83 -5.49 -11.84
CA VAL A 350 -5.03 -6.69 -12.67
C VAL A 350 -5.09 -7.99 -11.88
N ASN A 351 -4.61 -7.99 -10.64
CA ASN A 351 -4.63 -9.13 -9.71
C ASN A 351 -5.59 -8.93 -8.53
N GLY A 352 -6.59 -8.04 -8.67
CA GLY A 352 -7.38 -7.59 -7.54
C GLY A 352 -6.55 -6.68 -6.62
N GLY A 353 -7.09 -6.31 -5.47
CA GLY A 353 -6.41 -5.38 -4.57
C GLY A 353 -6.87 -5.48 -3.12
N ALA A 354 -6.81 -4.36 -2.40
CA ALA A 354 -7.03 -4.31 -0.96
C ALA A 354 -8.47 -4.59 -0.51
N ILE A 355 -9.45 -4.42 -1.39
CA ILE A 355 -10.85 -4.83 -1.10
C ILE A 355 -10.91 -6.35 -0.91
N ALA A 356 -10.23 -7.09 -1.78
CA ALA A 356 -10.19 -8.55 -1.71
C ALA A 356 -9.18 -9.05 -0.66
N MET A 357 -7.95 -8.54 -0.69
CA MET A 357 -6.83 -9.11 0.06
C MET A 357 -6.51 -8.37 1.36
N GLY A 358 -6.97 -7.13 1.52
CA GLY A 358 -6.71 -6.31 2.71
C GLY A 358 -5.57 -5.30 2.53
N HIS A 359 -5.49 -4.36 3.50
CA HIS A 359 -4.62 -3.18 3.47
C HIS A 359 -3.87 -3.00 4.80
N PRO A 360 -2.74 -3.71 5.01
CA PRO A 360 -1.86 -3.40 6.15
C PRO A 360 -1.15 -2.08 5.84
N LEU A 361 -1.63 -0.99 6.45
CA LEU A 361 -1.39 0.40 6.02
C LEU A 361 0.07 0.70 5.67
N GLY A 362 0.98 0.47 6.62
CA GLY A 362 2.39 0.76 6.44
C GLY A 362 3.12 -0.12 5.41
N ALA A 363 2.61 -1.32 5.16
CA ALA A 363 3.24 -2.28 4.26
C ALA A 363 2.72 -2.23 2.81
N THR A 364 1.48 -1.79 2.61
CA THR A 364 0.76 -1.95 1.33
C THR A 364 1.52 -1.39 0.14
N GLY A 365 2.10 -0.19 0.28
CA GLY A 365 2.81 0.44 -0.86
C GLY A 365 3.99 -0.41 -1.38
N ALA A 366 4.73 -1.04 -0.50
CA ALA A 366 5.80 -1.97 -0.86
C ALA A 366 5.24 -3.29 -1.42
N MET A 367 4.13 -3.81 -0.85
CA MET A 367 3.47 -5.02 -1.34
C MET A 367 3.01 -4.88 -2.79
N ILE A 368 2.33 -3.78 -3.11
CA ILE A 368 1.81 -3.55 -4.48
C ILE A 368 2.92 -3.18 -5.47
N THR A 369 4.02 -2.62 -5.01
CA THR A 369 5.23 -2.46 -5.82
C THR A 369 5.77 -3.83 -6.24
N GLY A 370 5.91 -4.78 -5.32
CA GLY A 370 6.31 -6.14 -5.62
C GLY A 370 5.34 -6.86 -6.57
N THR A 371 4.03 -6.69 -6.36
CA THR A 371 3.01 -7.22 -7.28
C THR A 371 3.23 -6.71 -8.70
N MET A 372 3.54 -5.42 -8.88
CA MET A 372 3.77 -4.87 -10.22
C MET A 372 5.10 -5.34 -10.82
N VAL A 373 6.15 -5.54 -10.02
CA VAL A 373 7.40 -6.14 -10.52
C VAL A 373 7.12 -7.54 -11.07
N ASP A 374 6.41 -8.39 -10.32
CA ASP A 374 6.04 -9.74 -10.75
C ASP A 374 5.17 -9.73 -12.02
N GLU A 375 4.20 -8.81 -12.10
CA GLU A 375 3.30 -8.72 -13.26
C GLU A 375 3.99 -8.20 -14.53
N LEU A 376 4.94 -7.25 -14.39
CA LEU A 376 5.76 -6.80 -15.51
C LEU A 376 6.58 -7.96 -16.09
N GLU A 377 7.18 -8.79 -15.24
CA GLU A 377 7.90 -9.99 -15.68
C GLU A 377 6.96 -11.01 -16.32
N ARG A 378 5.87 -11.36 -15.63
CA ARG A 378 4.93 -12.41 -16.05
C ARG A 378 4.28 -12.09 -17.40
N ARG A 379 3.93 -10.82 -17.64
CA ARG A 379 3.28 -10.36 -18.88
C ARG A 379 4.26 -9.90 -19.95
N ASN A 380 5.57 -9.89 -19.68
CA ASN A 380 6.59 -9.27 -20.51
C ASN A 380 6.23 -7.81 -20.84
N ALA A 381 5.61 -7.12 -19.88
CA ALA A 381 5.26 -5.70 -19.97
C ALA A 381 6.43 -4.84 -19.56
N ARG A 382 6.40 -3.56 -19.93
CA ARG A 382 7.53 -2.65 -19.73
C ARG A 382 7.40 -1.80 -18.49
N ARG A 383 6.28 -1.08 -18.32
CA ARG A 383 6.12 -0.07 -17.27
C ARG A 383 4.87 -0.28 -16.44
N ALA A 384 5.02 -0.07 -15.14
CA ALA A 384 3.89 0.01 -14.23
C ALA A 384 3.92 1.31 -13.42
N LEU A 385 2.74 1.81 -13.07
CA LEU A 385 2.55 2.93 -12.16
C LEU A 385 1.84 2.44 -10.91
N VAL A 386 2.47 2.68 -9.76
CA VAL A 386 1.94 2.34 -8.43
C VAL A 386 1.55 3.63 -7.72
N THR A 387 0.33 3.68 -7.16
CA THR A 387 -0.17 4.87 -6.47
C THR A 387 -1.11 4.52 -5.31
N LEU A 388 -1.21 5.42 -4.34
CA LEU A 388 -2.10 5.30 -3.20
C LEU A 388 -2.74 6.66 -2.88
N CYS A 389 -4.01 6.61 -2.48
CA CYS A 389 -4.65 7.70 -1.74
C CYS A 389 -4.17 7.67 -0.28
N ILE A 390 -4.13 8.82 0.36
CA ILE A 390 -3.45 9.01 1.63
C ILE A 390 -4.31 9.87 2.55
N GLY A 391 -4.36 9.53 3.82
CA GLY A 391 -4.98 10.34 4.85
C GLY A 391 -4.50 11.80 4.82
N GLY A 392 -5.37 12.74 5.17
CA GLY A 392 -5.08 14.17 5.14
C GLY A 392 -5.09 14.81 3.75
N GLY A 393 -5.56 14.11 2.71
CA GLY A 393 -5.65 14.65 1.35
C GLY A 393 -4.31 14.70 0.65
N MET A 394 -3.73 13.54 0.36
CA MET A 394 -2.46 13.41 -0.38
C MET A 394 -2.53 12.24 -1.37
N GLY A 395 -1.55 12.18 -2.29
CA GLY A 395 -1.28 11.05 -3.15
C GLY A 395 0.21 10.88 -3.40
N VAL A 396 0.65 9.65 -3.57
CA VAL A 396 2.01 9.29 -4.01
C VAL A 396 1.89 8.41 -5.24
N ALA A 397 2.74 8.63 -6.23
CA ALA A 397 2.83 7.80 -7.42
C ALA A 397 4.29 7.50 -7.77
N THR A 398 4.55 6.27 -8.19
CA THR A 398 5.88 5.78 -8.58
C THR A 398 5.77 5.01 -9.89
N ILE A 399 6.63 5.32 -10.85
CA ILE A 399 6.77 4.57 -12.10
C ILE A 399 7.96 3.65 -11.96
N ILE A 400 7.73 2.36 -12.20
CA ILE A 400 8.78 1.35 -12.32
C ILE A 400 8.82 0.81 -13.75
N GLU A 401 10.01 0.45 -14.20
CA GLU A 401 10.23 -0.11 -15.54
C GLU A 401 11.01 -1.41 -15.40
N ARG A 402 10.52 -2.49 -16.01
CA ARG A 402 11.22 -3.78 -16.06
C ARG A 402 12.54 -3.63 -16.83
N VAL A 403 13.58 -4.30 -16.33
CA VAL A 403 14.93 -4.32 -16.92
C VAL A 403 15.16 -5.59 -17.73
#